data_3e333f6462b23e5751360cf36aa46e9f
#
_entry.id   3e333f6462b23e5751360cf36aa46e9f
#
_cell.length_a   1.000
_cell.length_b   1.000
_cell.length_c   1.000
_cell.angle_alpha   90.00
_cell.angle_beta   90.00
_cell.angle_gamma   90.00
#
_symmetry.space_group_name_H-M   'P 1'
#
loop_
_entity.id
_entity.type
_entity.pdbx_description
1 polymer ?
#
loop_
_entity_poly.entity_id
_entity_poly.type
_entity_poly.pdbx_seq_one_letter_code
_entity_poly.pdbx_strand_id
1 'polypeptide(L)'
;MQNLYPILLTKIPQKQPTKQFSRYPPFPPELLGKPYLKRYEPPKFHPFDGRNGSAVEHVGRFIHTMGPYAGDKELCLREFAKSLVDRAYTWYTTLRPRSIKTWDKMMETFCAKNYPGEDKVTFQSL
;
A
#
# COMPACT_ATOMS: atom_id res chain seq x y z
N MET A 1 22.42 19.75 -0.55
CA MET A 1 22.61 19.29 -0.70
C MET A 1 22.62 18.94 -1.27
N GLN A 2 22.55 18.98 -1.72
CA GLN A 2 22.51 18.41 -2.21
C GLN A 2 22.73 17.73 -1.85
N ASN A 3 22.86 17.82 -1.65
CA ASN A 3 22.87 16.99 -1.10
C ASN A 3 23.87 16.11 -1.24
N LEU A 4 24.45 15.84 -0.31
CA LEU A 4 25.30 14.87 -0.33
C LEU A 4 24.56 13.69 -0.60
N TYR A 5 23.33 13.70 -0.28
CA TYR A 5 22.52 12.59 -0.51
C TYR A 5 22.52 12.15 -1.93
N PRO A 6 22.28 12.97 -2.88
CA PRO A 6 22.37 12.53 -4.25
C PRO A 6 23.74 12.04 -4.60
N ILE A 7 24.73 12.63 -4.00
CA ILE A 7 26.08 12.22 -4.30
C ILE A 7 26.34 10.85 -3.77
N LEU A 8 25.85 10.55 -2.60
CA LEU A 8 26.06 9.25 -2.06
C LEU A 8 25.36 8.23 -2.89
N LEU A 9 24.17 8.53 -3.35
CA LEU A 9 23.47 7.60 -4.14
C LEU A 9 24.16 7.31 -5.43
N THR A 10 24.79 8.31 -6.03
CA THR A 10 25.44 8.06 -7.26
C THR A 10 26.72 7.31 -7.08
N LYS A 11 27.29 7.43 -5.89
CA LYS A 11 28.51 6.75 -5.79
C LYS A 11 28.30 5.35 -5.42
N ILE A 12 27.27 5.00 -4.81
CA ILE A 12 27.02 3.70 -4.47
C ILE A 12 26.63 2.99 -5.68
N PRO A 13 27.21 2.02 -6.00
CA PRO A 13 26.95 1.35 -7.16
C PRO A 13 25.65 0.90 -7.04
N GLN A 14 24.97 1.19 -7.86
CA GLN A 14 23.81 0.95 -7.74
C GLN A 14 23.49 -0.26 -8.20
N LYS A 15 23.76 -1.14 -7.86
CA LYS A 15 23.49 -2.28 -8.20
C LYS A 15 22.26 -2.41 -8.12
N GLN A 16 21.56 -1.90 -8.18
CA GLN A 16 20.42 -1.88 -8.21
C GLN A 16 19.68 -2.83 -7.81
N PRO A 17 19.30 -2.90 -6.89
CA PRO A 17 18.43 -3.77 -6.42
C PRO A 17 17.23 -3.51 -7.15
N THR A 18 16.64 -4.46 -7.57
CA THR A 18 15.45 -4.26 -8.21
C THR A 18 14.49 -3.69 -7.27
N LYS A 19 14.63 -3.75 -5.98
CA LYS A 19 13.70 -3.15 -5.15
C LYS A 19 14.22 -1.93 -4.60
N GLN A 20 13.61 -0.83 -4.86
CA GLN A 20 14.01 0.40 -4.29
C GLN A 20 12.87 0.89 -3.48
N PHE A 21 13.11 1.34 -2.28
CA PHE A 21 12.08 1.87 -1.41
C PHE A 21 11.88 3.33 -1.72
N SER A 22 10.65 3.74 -1.87
CA SER A 22 10.34 5.12 -2.14
C SER A 22 9.89 5.79 -0.87
N ARG A 23 10.28 7.05 -0.68
CA ARG A 23 9.81 7.78 0.48
C ARG A 23 8.51 8.48 0.13
N TYR A 24 8.03 8.39 -1.08
CA TYR A 24 6.79 9.02 -1.44
C TYR A 24 5.74 7.96 -1.62
N PRO A 25 4.49 8.25 -1.28
CA PRO A 25 3.45 7.24 -1.41
C PRO A 25 3.14 6.95 -2.87
N PRO A 26 2.59 5.79 -3.15
CA PRO A 26 2.22 5.46 -4.53
C PRO A 26 0.98 6.20 -5.00
N PHE A 27 0.20 6.81 -4.10
CA PHE A 27 -0.99 7.51 -4.50
C PHE A 27 -0.67 8.99 -4.74
N PRO A 28 -1.58 9.73 -5.37
CA PRO A 28 -1.28 11.13 -5.69
C PRO A 28 -0.98 11.93 -4.44
N PRO A 29 0.07 12.76 -4.47
CA PRO A 29 0.45 13.52 -3.29
C PRO A 29 -0.61 14.51 -2.84
N GLU A 30 -1.52 14.87 -3.70
CA GLU A 30 -2.60 15.74 -3.31
C GLU A 30 -3.41 15.16 -2.16
N LEU A 31 -3.47 13.83 -2.08
CA LEU A 31 -4.22 13.21 -1.00
C LEU A 31 -3.56 13.41 0.35
N LEU A 32 -2.24 13.54 0.36
CA LEU A 32 -1.57 13.77 1.63
C LEU A 32 -1.93 15.11 2.22
N GLY A 33 -2.24 16.07 1.39
CA GLY A 33 -2.58 17.39 1.88
C GLY A 33 -4.02 17.55 2.29
N LYS A 34 -4.87 16.55 2.01
CA LYS A 34 -6.26 16.68 2.38
C LYS A 34 -6.44 16.38 3.84
N PRO A 35 -7.22 17.14 4.56
CA PRO A 35 -7.47 16.81 5.95
C PRO A 35 -8.30 15.55 6.03
N TYR A 36 -8.14 14.82 7.12
CA TYR A 36 -9.00 13.67 7.34
C TYR A 36 -10.40 14.17 7.65
N LEU A 37 -11.36 13.29 7.48
CA LEU A 37 -12.71 13.62 7.82
C LEU A 37 -12.79 13.98 9.29
N LYS A 38 -13.65 14.96 9.60
CA LYS A 38 -13.83 15.34 10.95
C LYS A 38 -14.35 14.15 11.70
N ARG A 39 -13.92 13.89 12.83
CA ARG A 39 -14.35 12.76 13.66
C ARG A 39 -13.90 11.39 13.16
N TYR A 40 -13.07 11.33 12.12
CA TYR A 40 -12.55 10.05 11.71
C TYR A 40 -11.46 9.64 12.69
N GLU A 41 -11.62 8.46 13.25
CA GLU A 41 -10.58 7.90 14.10
C GLU A 41 -10.14 6.62 13.44
N PRO A 42 -8.88 6.50 13.09
CA PRO A 42 -8.42 5.30 12.40
C PRO A 42 -8.68 4.05 13.24
N PRO A 43 -9.28 3.03 12.67
CA PRO A 43 -9.49 1.80 13.41
C PRO A 43 -8.18 1.04 13.54
N LYS A 44 -8.21 0.02 14.37
CA LYS A 44 -7.05 -0.82 14.50
C LYS A 44 -7.19 -1.90 13.44
N PHE A 45 -6.31 -1.88 12.48
CA PHE A 45 -6.40 -2.82 11.39
C PHE A 45 -5.77 -4.16 11.72
N HIS A 46 -6.32 -5.23 11.17
CA HIS A 46 -5.73 -6.54 11.30
C HIS A 46 -4.56 -6.59 10.30
N PRO A 47 -3.35 -6.85 10.74
CA PRO A 47 -2.19 -6.75 9.85
C PRO A 47 -2.07 -7.92 8.89
N PHE A 48 -1.60 -7.63 7.70
CA PHE A 48 -1.31 -8.65 6.70
C PHE A 48 0.19 -8.63 6.44
N ASP A 49 0.84 -9.77 6.57
CA ASP A 49 2.31 -9.81 6.47
C ASP A 49 2.82 -10.28 5.12
N GLY A 50 1.95 -10.72 4.24
CA GLY A 50 2.40 -11.19 2.93
C GLY A 50 2.83 -12.64 2.93
N ARG A 51 2.78 -13.32 4.07
CA ARG A 51 3.16 -14.71 4.13
C ARG A 51 2.00 -15.60 4.50
N ASN A 52 1.14 -15.13 5.33
CA ASN A 52 0.01 -15.92 5.82
C ASN A 52 -1.29 -15.29 5.41
N GLY A 53 -2.19 -16.10 4.91
CA GLY A 53 -3.49 -15.62 4.53
C GLY A 53 -3.57 -15.18 3.09
N SER A 54 -4.73 -14.77 2.69
CA SER A 54 -5.02 -14.40 1.32
C SER A 54 -5.09 -12.90 1.18
N ALA A 55 -4.50 -12.36 0.11
CA ALA A 55 -4.57 -10.93 -0.16
C ALA A 55 -6.02 -10.51 -0.37
N VAL A 56 -6.79 -11.30 -1.08
CA VAL A 56 -8.20 -10.97 -1.34
C VAL A 56 -8.97 -10.92 -0.03
N GLU A 57 -8.71 -11.86 0.85
CA GLU A 57 -9.37 -11.89 2.13
C GLU A 57 -8.96 -10.70 2.97
N HIS A 58 -7.70 -10.31 2.89
CA HIS A 58 -7.23 -9.15 3.65
C HIS A 58 -7.92 -7.87 3.19
N VAL A 59 -8.11 -7.71 1.87
CA VAL A 59 -8.80 -6.53 1.37
C VAL A 59 -10.24 -6.51 1.91
N GLY A 60 -10.89 -7.66 1.92
CA GLY A 60 -12.24 -7.74 2.46
C GLY A 60 -12.28 -7.36 3.94
N ARG A 61 -11.29 -7.84 4.70
CA ARG A 61 -11.22 -7.52 6.11
C ARG A 61 -10.93 -6.03 6.33
N PHE A 62 -10.07 -5.46 5.49
CA PHE A 62 -9.78 -4.03 5.58
C PHE A 62 -11.04 -3.21 5.34
N ILE A 63 -11.80 -3.55 4.30
CA ILE A 63 -13.02 -2.83 3.98
C ILE A 63 -14.02 -2.95 5.13
N HIS A 64 -14.14 -4.14 5.68
CA HIS A 64 -15.04 -4.37 6.79
C HIS A 64 -14.62 -3.53 8.01
N THR A 65 -13.32 -3.46 8.25
CA THR A 65 -12.81 -2.69 9.38
C THR A 65 -13.03 -1.21 9.21
N MET A 66 -12.97 -0.71 7.96
CA MET A 66 -13.25 0.70 7.71
C MET A 66 -14.70 1.04 8.03
N GLY A 67 -15.58 0.05 7.99
CA GLY A 67 -16.96 0.24 8.42
C GLY A 67 -17.66 1.35 7.68
N PRO A 68 -18.20 2.32 8.39
CA PRO A 68 -18.98 3.39 7.73
C PRO A 68 -18.13 4.25 6.81
N TYR A 69 -16.81 4.17 6.91
CA TYR A 69 -15.95 4.97 6.05
C TYR A 69 -15.51 4.21 4.81
N ALA A 70 -15.98 2.98 4.64
CA ALA A 70 -15.54 2.17 3.50
C ALA A 70 -15.94 2.77 2.15
N GLY A 71 -16.95 3.63 2.13
CA GLY A 71 -17.35 4.28 0.90
C GLY A 71 -16.47 5.45 0.49
N ASP A 72 -15.60 5.91 1.41
CA ASP A 72 -14.70 6.99 1.09
C ASP A 72 -13.44 6.38 0.49
N LYS A 73 -13.40 6.27 -0.82
CA LYS A 73 -12.31 5.56 -1.48
C LYS A 73 -10.96 6.25 -1.35
N GLU A 74 -10.94 7.56 -1.29
CA GLU A 74 -9.68 8.25 -1.08
C GLU A 74 -9.13 7.95 0.30
N LEU A 75 -9.99 7.90 1.29
CA LEU A 75 -9.55 7.57 2.63
C LEU A 75 -9.04 6.15 2.70
N CYS A 76 -9.73 5.22 2.05
CA CYS A 76 -9.27 3.84 2.02
C CYS A 76 -7.88 3.75 1.40
N LEU A 77 -7.65 4.47 0.31
CA LEU A 77 -6.36 4.46 -0.36
C LEU A 77 -5.27 4.98 0.57
N ARG A 78 -5.55 6.02 1.33
CA ARG A 78 -4.56 6.58 2.23
C ARG A 78 -4.28 5.68 3.43
N GLU A 79 -5.27 4.95 3.88
CA GLU A 79 -5.13 4.17 5.10
C GLU A 79 -4.61 2.76 4.89
N PHE A 80 -4.67 2.26 3.67
CA PHE A 80 -4.39 0.85 3.43
C PHE A 80 -3.02 0.39 3.92
N ALA A 81 -2.00 1.22 3.75
CA ALA A 81 -0.65 0.82 4.16
C ALA A 81 -0.56 0.54 5.65
N LYS A 82 -1.45 1.12 6.43
CA LYS A 82 -1.44 0.90 7.87
C LYS A 82 -1.83 -0.54 8.23
N SER A 83 -2.42 -1.25 7.28
CA SER A 83 -2.80 -2.63 7.52
C SER A 83 -1.74 -3.62 7.02
N LEU A 84 -0.62 -3.13 6.50
CA LEU A 84 0.41 -4.00 5.92
C LEU A 84 1.65 -4.00 6.80
N VAL A 85 2.22 -5.17 6.99
CA VAL A 85 3.46 -5.31 7.75
C VAL A 85 4.40 -6.24 7.02
N ASP A 86 5.63 -6.28 7.44
CA ASP A 86 6.64 -7.23 6.93
C ASP A 86 6.70 -7.22 5.40
N ARG A 87 6.62 -8.37 4.78
CA ARG A 87 6.77 -8.45 3.33
C ARG A 87 5.71 -7.68 2.58
N ALA A 88 4.51 -7.64 3.10
CA ALA A 88 3.46 -6.88 2.43
C ALA A 88 3.77 -5.40 2.46
N TYR A 89 4.26 -4.90 3.58
CA TYR A 89 4.62 -3.49 3.66
C TYR A 89 5.83 -3.20 2.78
N THR A 90 6.82 -4.12 2.76
CA THR A 90 7.97 -3.95 1.90
C THR A 90 7.55 -3.82 0.44
N TRP A 91 6.62 -4.68 0.01
CA TRP A 91 6.10 -4.58 -1.35
C TRP A 91 5.47 -3.21 -1.61
N TYR A 92 4.69 -2.74 -0.64
CA TYR A 92 4.02 -1.45 -0.79
C TYR A 92 5.05 -0.34 -1.03
N THR A 93 6.17 -0.39 -0.34
CA THR A 93 7.18 0.65 -0.48
C THR A 93 7.94 0.59 -1.79
N THR A 94 7.77 -0.48 -2.57
CA THR A 94 8.41 -0.55 -3.88
C THR A 94 7.54 0.04 -4.98
N LEU A 95 6.30 0.42 -4.68
CA LEU A 95 5.42 0.96 -5.70
C LEU A 95 5.89 2.37 -6.06
N ARG A 96 5.83 2.69 -7.34
CA ARG A 96 6.31 3.98 -7.78
C ARG A 96 5.41 5.08 -7.30
N PRO A 97 5.96 6.25 -7.00
CA PRO A 97 5.14 7.39 -6.62
C PRO A 97 4.10 7.68 -7.69
N ARG A 98 2.91 7.99 -7.26
CA ARG A 98 1.80 8.35 -8.15
C ARG A 98 1.32 7.23 -9.06
N SER A 99 1.80 6.01 -8.88
CA SER A 99 1.40 4.93 -9.77
C SER A 99 0.01 4.38 -9.45
N ILE A 100 -0.48 4.60 -8.23
CA ILE A 100 -1.79 4.09 -7.83
C ILE A 100 -2.70 5.28 -7.59
N LYS A 101 -3.59 5.54 -8.50
CA LYS A 101 -4.42 6.74 -8.41
C LYS A 101 -5.76 6.54 -7.74
N THR A 102 -6.22 5.31 -7.64
CA THR A 102 -7.53 5.05 -7.07
C THR A 102 -7.46 3.87 -6.13
N TRP A 103 -8.44 3.79 -5.26
CA TRP A 103 -8.56 2.65 -4.35
C TRP A 103 -8.79 1.37 -5.13
N ASP A 104 -9.59 1.44 -6.19
CA ASP A 104 -9.83 0.24 -7.00
C ASP A 104 -8.55 -0.28 -7.60
N LYS A 105 -7.68 0.64 -8.06
CA LYS A 105 -6.41 0.23 -8.62
C LYS A 105 -5.50 -0.38 -7.55
N MET A 106 -5.54 0.14 -6.34
CA MET A 106 -4.76 -0.43 -5.25
C MET A 106 -5.22 -1.85 -4.94
N MET A 107 -6.53 -2.07 -4.86
CA MET A 107 -7.03 -3.40 -4.58
C MET A 107 -6.61 -4.37 -5.66
N GLU A 108 -6.72 -3.94 -6.91
CA GLU A 108 -6.36 -4.78 -8.01
C GLU A 108 -4.88 -5.12 -8.01
N THR A 109 -4.04 -4.11 -7.80
CA THR A 109 -2.60 -4.29 -7.81
C THR A 109 -2.14 -5.16 -6.65
N PHE A 110 -2.73 -4.93 -5.48
CA PHE A 110 -2.37 -5.70 -4.30
C PHE A 110 -2.76 -7.17 -4.46
N CYS A 111 -3.95 -7.43 -4.97
CA CYS A 111 -4.40 -8.81 -5.11
C CYS A 111 -3.73 -9.54 -6.27
N ALA A 112 -3.19 -8.78 -7.23
CA ALA A 112 -2.48 -9.41 -8.34
C ALA A 112 -1.07 -9.84 -7.95
N LYS A 113 -0.55 -9.29 -6.84
CA LYS A 113 0.74 -9.69 -6.40
C LYS A 113 0.68 -11.13 -5.93
N ASN A 114 1.66 -11.91 -6.31
CA ASN A 114 1.68 -13.30 -5.95
C ASN A 114 2.39 -13.48 -4.61
N TYR A 115 1.64 -13.72 -3.56
CA TYR A 115 2.22 -13.89 -2.23
C TYR A 115 2.47 -15.36 -1.95
N PRO A 116 3.57 -15.68 -1.29
CA PRO A 116 3.88 -17.07 -1.01
C PRO A 116 2.77 -17.74 -0.17
N GLY A 117 2.45 -18.96 -0.53
CA GLY A 117 1.49 -19.72 0.27
C GLY A 117 0.04 -19.37 0.07
N GLU A 118 -0.24 -18.47 -0.83
CA GLU A 118 -1.60 -18.02 -1.02
C GLU A 118 -2.27 -18.79 -2.15
N ASP A 119 -3.52 -19.13 -1.97
CA ASP A 119 -4.26 -19.75 -3.04
C ASP A 119 -4.60 -18.70 -4.06
N LYS A 120 -4.70 -19.12 -5.33
CA LYS A 120 -4.97 -18.14 -6.33
C LYS A 120 -6.43 -17.88 -6.42
N VAL A 121 -6.85 -16.84 -5.80
CA VAL A 121 -8.24 -16.42 -5.81
C VAL A 121 -8.29 -15.06 -6.47
N THR A 122 -9.22 -14.86 -7.36
CA THR A 122 -9.33 -13.58 -8.03
C THR A 122 -10.59 -12.89 -7.58
N PHE A 123 -10.72 -11.63 -7.93
CA PHE A 123 -11.90 -10.91 -7.57
C PHE A 123 -13.15 -11.50 -8.23
N GLN A 124 -13.02 -12.08 -9.38
CA GLN A 124 -14.16 -12.68 -10.02
C GLN A 124 -14.69 -13.86 -9.23
N SER A 125 -13.87 -14.41 -8.37
CA SER A 125 -14.29 -15.54 -7.57
C SER A 125 -15.00 -15.11 -6.31
N LEU A 126 -14.99 -13.86 -6.05
CA LEU A 126 -15.67 -13.38 -4.88
C LEU A 126 -17.15 -13.17 -5.16
#